data_f9e81cc6f0906c56be1711f7b107ff47
#
_entry.id   f9e81cc6f0906c56be1711f7b107ff47
#
_cell.length_a   1.000
_cell.length_b   1.000
_cell.length_c   1.000
_cell.angle_alpha   90.00
_cell.angle_beta   90.00
_cell.angle_gamma   90.00
#
_symmetry.space_group_name_H-M   'P 1'
#
loop_
_entity.id
_entity.type
_entity.pdbx_description
1 polymer ?
#
loop_
_entity_poly.entity_id
_entity_poly.type
_entity_poly.pdbx_seq_one_letter_code
_entity_poly.pdbx_strand_id
1 'polypeptide(L)'
;MKKRMLTSVTSLIFTAELAGLTLAQAADKPAGTLVVYTSQAPEIAQQTMDAFKAAYPGIQVEWTRNGTTQLMNVLHTEMMSGKVKPDVLLVADAINLGALKNEKQLYAYQDAPVDHLKSAFYDRDKTFFGTKIIATVIAYNTQRAKPVNSWKALLNPDNKGQIAMPSPLYSGAALYKLHTDITTPDIGWNFYKQLAALGIAPQGGNGPALKAVASGLDKYGVITDADIIRAKKQGSPIDLVYPEEGVSYVTEPVAIMKSVHNLPAAKAFVDFLLSEPGQKLVVQQGNRPVDDRIAAPEGFVPVDQIKLLTPDVEKAVADDAQVREQFTALFGG
;
A
#
# COMPACT_ATOMS: atom_id res chain seq x y z
N MET A 1 -46.51 -86.46 -39.94
CA MET A 1 -46.88 -85.24 -39.24
C MET A 1 -45.67 -84.73 -38.49
N LYS A 2 -44.96 -83.70 -39.03
CA LYS A 2 -43.71 -83.12 -38.43
C LYS A 2 -43.99 -81.69 -38.02
N LYS A 3 -43.95 -81.45 -36.69
CA LYS A 3 -44.05 -80.11 -36.08
C LYS A 3 -42.68 -79.42 -36.24
N ARG A 4 -42.66 -78.26 -36.84
CA ARG A 4 -41.48 -77.35 -36.86
C ARG A 4 -41.56 -76.46 -35.65
N MET A 5 -40.50 -76.49 -34.86
CA MET A 5 -40.25 -75.53 -33.75
C MET A 5 -39.55 -74.32 -34.34
N LEU A 6 -40.14 -73.08 -34.10
CA LEU A 6 -39.50 -71.80 -34.36
C LEU A 6 -38.72 -71.39 -33.11
N THR A 7 -37.42 -71.23 -33.24
CA THR A 7 -36.56 -70.66 -32.22
C THR A 7 -36.47 -69.16 -32.44
N SER A 8 -36.98 -68.34 -31.53
CA SER A 8 -36.79 -66.91 -31.46
C SER A 8 -35.42 -66.59 -30.90
N VAL A 9 -34.57 -65.91 -31.63
CA VAL A 9 -33.34 -65.34 -31.17
C VAL A 9 -33.59 -63.90 -30.76
N THR A 10 -33.51 -63.64 -29.43
CA THR A 10 -33.65 -62.30 -28.89
C THR A 10 -32.23 -61.70 -28.82
N SER A 11 -31.93 -60.71 -29.67
CA SER A 11 -30.72 -59.91 -29.63
C SER A 11 -30.80 -58.93 -28.48
N LEU A 12 -29.98 -59.09 -27.45
CA LEU A 12 -29.70 -58.11 -26.40
C LEU A 12 -28.73 -57.06 -27.00
N ILE A 13 -29.19 -55.84 -27.20
CA ILE A 13 -28.35 -54.69 -27.51
C ILE A 13 -27.85 -54.16 -26.17
N PHE A 14 -26.56 -54.31 -25.89
CA PHE A 14 -25.84 -53.69 -24.77
C PHE A 14 -25.47 -52.25 -25.19
N THR A 15 -26.22 -51.27 -24.74
CA THR A 15 -25.81 -49.83 -24.82
C THR A 15 -24.78 -49.56 -23.71
N ALA A 16 -23.52 -49.45 -24.10
CA ALA A 16 -22.44 -48.97 -23.25
C ALA A 16 -22.62 -47.44 -23.15
N GLU A 17 -23.19 -46.96 -22.04
CA GLU A 17 -23.07 -45.54 -21.65
C GLU A 17 -21.61 -45.25 -21.29
N LEU A 18 -20.89 -44.53 -22.16
CA LEU A 18 -19.63 -43.91 -21.86
C LEU A 18 -19.90 -42.76 -20.88
N ALA A 19 -19.82 -43.05 -19.58
CA ALA A 19 -19.73 -42.02 -18.57
C ALA A 19 -18.39 -41.28 -18.77
N GLY A 20 -18.47 -40.13 -19.46
CA GLY A 20 -17.36 -39.19 -19.57
C GLY A 20 -17.08 -38.61 -18.17
N LEU A 21 -16.14 -39.20 -17.46
CA LEU A 21 -15.52 -38.57 -16.31
C LEU A 21 -14.76 -37.34 -16.83
N THR A 22 -15.40 -36.17 -16.79
CA THR A 22 -14.69 -34.89 -16.79
C THR A 22 -13.89 -34.85 -15.50
N LEU A 23 -12.62 -35.22 -15.59
CA LEU A 23 -11.61 -34.85 -14.60
C LEU A 23 -11.55 -33.31 -14.62
N ALA A 24 -12.33 -32.70 -13.72
CA ALA A 24 -12.09 -31.31 -13.33
C ALA A 24 -10.67 -31.31 -12.77
N GLN A 25 -9.74 -30.83 -13.59
CA GLN A 25 -8.35 -30.60 -13.19
C GLN A 25 -8.45 -29.59 -12.04
N ALA A 26 -8.34 -30.07 -10.80
CA ALA A 26 -8.15 -29.22 -9.65
C ALA A 26 -6.87 -28.43 -9.96
N ALA A 27 -7.03 -27.13 -10.25
CA ALA A 27 -5.88 -26.27 -10.45
C ALA A 27 -4.98 -26.44 -9.21
N ASP A 28 -3.75 -26.90 -9.41
CA ASP A 28 -2.80 -27.08 -8.32
C ASP A 28 -2.73 -25.78 -7.53
N LYS A 29 -3.01 -25.85 -6.22
CA LYS A 29 -2.94 -24.67 -5.36
C LYS A 29 -1.52 -24.11 -5.40
N PRO A 30 -1.36 -22.79 -5.49
CA PRO A 30 -0.04 -22.17 -5.53
C PRO A 30 0.83 -22.65 -4.35
N ALA A 31 2.09 -22.99 -4.63
CA ALA A 31 3.03 -23.50 -3.66
C ALA A 31 4.45 -22.97 -3.91
N GLY A 32 5.37 -23.22 -2.99
CA GLY A 32 6.77 -22.79 -3.09
C GLY A 32 7.03 -21.47 -2.35
N THR A 33 8.14 -20.82 -2.66
CA THR A 33 8.57 -19.57 -1.97
C THR A 33 8.05 -18.34 -2.69
N LEU A 34 7.62 -17.34 -1.92
CA LEU A 34 7.30 -15.98 -2.35
C LEU A 34 8.19 -15.00 -1.60
N VAL A 35 8.91 -14.15 -2.30
CA VAL A 35 9.76 -13.10 -1.71
C VAL A 35 9.08 -11.75 -1.83
N VAL A 36 8.81 -11.09 -0.68
CA VAL A 36 8.10 -9.82 -0.60
C VAL A 36 8.99 -8.72 -0.02
N TYR A 37 9.11 -7.60 -0.72
CA TYR A 37 9.67 -6.38 -0.16
C TYR A 37 8.52 -5.45 0.26
N THR A 38 8.52 -5.02 1.52
CA THR A 38 7.41 -4.20 2.05
C THR A 38 7.90 -3.02 2.88
N SER A 39 7.15 -1.91 2.80
CA SER A 39 7.36 -0.75 3.67
C SER A 39 6.34 -0.65 4.82
N GLN A 40 5.48 -1.64 4.97
CA GLN A 40 4.54 -1.71 6.10
C GLN A 40 5.27 -1.63 7.44
N ALA A 41 4.59 -1.15 8.49
CA ALA A 41 5.10 -1.27 9.85
C ALA A 41 5.33 -2.77 10.19
N PRO A 42 6.37 -3.13 10.97
CA PRO A 42 6.74 -4.53 11.19
C PRO A 42 5.60 -5.42 11.66
N GLU A 43 4.77 -4.95 12.60
CA GLU A 43 3.62 -5.69 13.12
C GLU A 43 2.54 -5.93 12.04
N ILE A 44 2.28 -4.91 11.21
CA ILE A 44 1.31 -4.99 10.11
C ILE A 44 1.82 -5.95 9.02
N ALA A 45 3.10 -5.88 8.68
CA ALA A 45 3.72 -6.79 7.74
C ALA A 45 3.60 -8.25 8.22
N GLN A 46 3.96 -8.51 9.48
CA GLN A 46 3.85 -9.85 10.06
C GLN A 46 2.42 -10.38 9.99
N GLN A 47 1.43 -9.59 10.41
CA GLN A 47 0.01 -9.96 10.34
C GLN A 47 -0.44 -10.26 8.90
N THR A 48 0.01 -9.45 7.93
CA THR A 48 -0.32 -9.65 6.51
C THR A 48 0.25 -10.96 5.99
N MET A 49 1.53 -11.25 6.29
CA MET A 49 2.18 -12.49 5.84
C MET A 49 1.59 -13.72 6.52
N ASP A 50 1.25 -13.64 7.81
CA ASP A 50 0.65 -14.76 8.55
C ASP A 50 -0.76 -15.08 8.06
N ALA A 51 -1.58 -14.06 7.80
CA ALA A 51 -2.91 -14.25 7.24
C ALA A 51 -2.85 -14.84 5.82
N PHE A 52 -1.91 -14.38 5.00
CA PHE A 52 -1.69 -14.95 3.67
C PHE A 52 -1.25 -16.42 3.75
N LYS A 53 -0.28 -16.76 4.61
CA LYS A 53 0.16 -18.16 4.81
C LYS A 53 -0.97 -19.05 5.31
N ALA A 54 -1.86 -18.52 6.16
CA ALA A 54 -3.04 -19.28 6.62
C ALA A 54 -4.01 -19.59 5.47
N ALA A 55 -4.18 -18.65 4.53
CA ALA A 55 -5.02 -18.84 3.33
C ALA A 55 -4.37 -19.76 2.28
N TYR A 56 -3.02 -19.72 2.18
CA TYR A 56 -2.23 -20.46 1.19
C TYR A 56 -1.10 -21.27 1.86
N PRO A 57 -1.40 -22.34 2.58
CA PRO A 57 -0.42 -23.07 3.40
C PRO A 57 0.70 -23.73 2.59
N GLY A 58 0.55 -23.88 1.27
CA GLY A 58 1.60 -24.36 0.35
C GLY A 58 2.68 -23.32 0.02
N ILE A 59 2.47 -22.04 0.39
CA ILE A 59 3.40 -20.96 0.09
C ILE A 59 4.21 -20.58 1.33
N GLN A 60 5.54 -20.63 1.21
CA GLN A 60 6.46 -20.05 2.18
C GLN A 60 6.71 -18.59 1.80
N VAL A 61 6.58 -17.66 2.77
CA VAL A 61 6.81 -16.24 2.53
C VAL A 61 8.10 -15.81 3.21
N GLU A 62 9.02 -15.33 2.41
CA GLU A 62 10.20 -14.59 2.85
C GLU A 62 9.94 -13.09 2.62
N TRP A 63 10.26 -12.24 3.60
CA TRP A 63 10.02 -10.82 3.43
C TRP A 63 11.11 -9.95 4.03
N THR A 64 11.35 -8.82 3.38
CA THR A 64 12.28 -7.78 3.83
C THR A 64 11.51 -6.48 4.02
N ARG A 65 11.76 -5.81 5.16
CA ARG A 65 11.11 -4.55 5.51
C ARG A 65 12.10 -3.40 5.63
N ASN A 66 11.80 -2.29 4.93
CA ASN A 66 12.47 -1.02 5.14
C ASN A 66 11.53 0.14 4.71
N GLY A 67 11.96 1.41 4.80
CA GLY A 67 11.25 2.52 4.17
C GLY A 67 11.21 2.33 2.64
N THR A 68 10.15 2.84 1.99
CA THR A 68 9.97 2.63 0.54
C THR A 68 11.20 3.07 -0.25
N THR A 69 11.70 4.28 -0.01
CA THR A 69 12.88 4.80 -0.73
C THR A 69 14.12 3.93 -0.51
N GLN A 70 14.32 3.42 0.71
CA GLN A 70 15.43 2.52 1.01
C GLN A 70 15.30 1.18 0.28
N LEU A 71 14.08 0.63 0.19
CA LEU A 71 13.83 -0.60 -0.59
C LEU A 71 14.10 -0.38 -2.07
N MET A 72 13.73 0.79 -2.62
CA MET A 72 14.01 1.11 -4.02
C MET A 72 15.51 1.22 -4.29
N ASN A 73 16.31 1.79 -3.39
CA ASN A 73 17.76 1.84 -3.51
C ASN A 73 18.39 0.44 -3.52
N VAL A 74 17.91 -0.45 -2.65
CA VAL A 74 18.33 -1.86 -2.64
C VAL A 74 17.93 -2.55 -3.95
N LEU A 75 16.67 -2.39 -4.38
CA LEU A 75 16.17 -2.98 -5.61
C LEU A 75 16.96 -2.52 -6.84
N HIS A 76 17.26 -1.22 -6.99
CA HIS A 76 18.07 -0.72 -8.09
C HIS A 76 19.48 -1.33 -8.09
N THR A 77 20.09 -1.51 -6.92
CA THR A 77 21.40 -2.19 -6.80
C THR A 77 21.31 -3.66 -7.24
N GLU A 78 20.23 -4.35 -6.87
CA GLU A 78 19.95 -5.73 -7.30
C GLU A 78 19.72 -5.80 -8.81
N MET A 79 18.96 -4.85 -9.39
CA MET A 79 18.73 -4.76 -10.83
C MET A 79 20.05 -4.55 -11.61
N MET A 80 20.91 -3.64 -11.15
CA MET A 80 22.22 -3.42 -11.74
C MET A 80 23.13 -4.65 -11.70
N SER A 81 23.01 -5.46 -10.66
CA SER A 81 23.78 -6.72 -10.53
C SER A 81 23.11 -7.92 -11.22
N GLY A 82 21.92 -7.76 -11.78
CA GLY A 82 21.14 -8.84 -12.37
C GLY A 82 20.62 -9.87 -11.36
N LYS A 83 20.53 -9.52 -10.05
CA LYS A 83 20.16 -10.42 -8.95
C LYS A 83 18.96 -9.86 -8.18
N VAL A 84 17.86 -9.57 -8.90
CA VAL A 84 16.61 -9.11 -8.31
C VAL A 84 16.01 -10.21 -7.45
N LYS A 85 15.77 -9.93 -6.19
CA LYS A 85 15.27 -10.91 -5.22
C LYS A 85 13.76 -10.90 -5.07
N PRO A 86 13.07 -9.73 -4.94
CA PRO A 86 11.64 -9.75 -4.66
C PRO A 86 10.83 -10.25 -5.85
N ASP A 87 9.81 -11.04 -5.54
CA ASP A 87 8.71 -11.37 -6.46
C ASP A 87 7.66 -10.26 -6.44
N VAL A 88 7.43 -9.67 -5.26
CA VAL A 88 6.37 -8.70 -5.01
C VAL A 88 6.90 -7.52 -4.20
N LEU A 89 6.43 -6.33 -4.57
CA LEU A 89 6.59 -5.09 -3.81
C LEU A 89 5.24 -4.72 -3.18
N LEU A 90 5.23 -4.41 -1.88
CA LEU A 90 4.09 -3.86 -1.16
C LEU A 90 4.55 -2.60 -0.42
N VAL A 91 4.40 -1.44 -1.07
CA VAL A 91 5.07 -0.20 -0.69
C VAL A 91 4.14 1.02 -0.67
N ALA A 92 4.52 2.06 0.05
CA ALA A 92 3.62 3.15 0.42
C ALA A 92 3.56 4.31 -0.59
N ASP A 93 3.87 4.10 -1.88
CA ASP A 93 3.63 5.14 -2.89
C ASP A 93 3.59 4.60 -4.33
N ALA A 94 2.86 5.34 -5.19
CA ALA A 94 2.73 5.04 -6.60
C ALA A 94 3.83 5.69 -7.47
N ILE A 95 4.63 6.63 -6.95
CA ILE A 95 5.67 7.33 -7.73
C ILE A 95 6.80 6.37 -8.02
N ASN A 96 7.33 5.70 -6.99
CA ASN A 96 8.38 4.70 -7.18
C ASN A 96 7.91 3.53 -8.06
N LEU A 97 6.64 3.08 -7.94
CA LEU A 97 6.09 2.03 -8.81
C LEU A 97 5.88 2.54 -10.24
N GLY A 98 5.49 3.80 -10.41
CA GLY A 98 5.41 4.46 -11.72
C GLY A 98 6.75 4.52 -12.43
N ALA A 99 7.85 4.81 -11.71
CA ALA A 99 9.21 4.75 -12.25
C ALA A 99 9.56 3.33 -12.71
N LEU A 100 9.34 2.31 -11.87
CA LEU A 100 9.57 0.90 -12.24
C LEU A 100 8.71 0.45 -13.42
N LYS A 101 7.46 0.94 -13.53
CA LYS A 101 6.59 0.71 -14.69
C LYS A 101 7.21 1.29 -15.96
N ASN A 102 7.67 2.55 -15.93
CA ASN A 102 8.32 3.20 -17.07
C ASN A 102 9.58 2.45 -17.51
N GLU A 103 10.33 1.88 -16.57
CA GLU A 103 11.48 1.00 -16.79
C GLU A 103 11.10 -0.43 -17.22
N LYS A 104 9.80 -0.73 -17.35
CA LYS A 104 9.24 -2.06 -17.71
C LYS A 104 9.64 -3.18 -16.72
N GLN A 105 9.82 -2.83 -15.46
CA GLN A 105 10.23 -3.76 -14.40
C GLN A 105 9.04 -4.40 -13.67
N LEU A 106 7.81 -4.04 -14.00
CA LEU A 106 6.60 -4.59 -13.40
C LEU A 106 5.86 -5.54 -14.34
N TYR A 107 5.23 -6.56 -13.77
CA TYR A 107 4.36 -7.49 -14.47
C TYR A 107 2.93 -6.93 -14.53
N ALA A 108 2.34 -6.86 -15.73
CA ALA A 108 0.95 -6.45 -15.89
C ALA A 108 0.01 -7.63 -15.61
N TYR A 109 -0.66 -7.62 -14.45
CA TYR A 109 -1.61 -8.66 -14.06
C TYR A 109 -3.02 -8.31 -14.53
N GLN A 110 -3.36 -8.65 -15.79
CA GLN A 110 -4.61 -8.27 -16.44
C GLN A 110 -5.85 -8.86 -15.75
N ASP A 111 -5.73 -10.07 -15.19
CA ASP A 111 -6.82 -10.81 -14.54
C ASP A 111 -6.99 -10.46 -13.05
N ALA A 112 -6.29 -9.44 -12.54
CA ALA A 112 -6.41 -9.02 -11.14
C ALA A 112 -7.86 -8.67 -10.80
N PRO A 113 -8.40 -9.09 -9.63
CA PRO A 113 -9.80 -8.92 -9.24
C PRO A 113 -10.09 -7.48 -8.79
N VAL A 114 -10.15 -6.54 -9.72
CA VAL A 114 -10.33 -5.09 -9.45
C VAL A 114 -11.74 -4.56 -9.67
N ASP A 115 -12.71 -5.39 -10.07
CA ASP A 115 -14.06 -4.96 -10.45
C ASP A 115 -14.82 -4.22 -9.33
N HIS A 116 -14.41 -4.44 -8.09
CA HIS A 116 -14.97 -3.80 -6.89
C HIS A 116 -14.14 -2.60 -6.41
N LEU A 117 -13.07 -2.23 -7.11
CA LEU A 117 -12.22 -1.11 -6.76
C LEU A 117 -12.50 0.10 -7.64
N LYS A 118 -12.38 1.30 -7.07
CA LYS A 118 -12.39 2.53 -7.87
C LYS A 118 -11.15 2.55 -8.78
N SER A 119 -11.33 2.99 -10.02
CA SER A 119 -10.25 3.07 -11.01
C SER A 119 -9.06 3.94 -10.57
N ALA A 120 -9.28 4.87 -9.65
CA ALA A 120 -8.21 5.68 -9.04
C ALA A 120 -7.27 4.88 -8.11
N PHE A 121 -7.62 3.65 -7.73
CA PHE A 121 -6.86 2.86 -6.77
C PHE A 121 -5.97 1.79 -7.41
N TYR A 122 -5.94 1.68 -8.73
CA TYR A 122 -5.02 0.80 -9.44
C TYR A 122 -4.51 1.45 -10.73
N ASP A 123 -3.36 1.01 -11.19
CA ASP A 123 -2.80 1.45 -12.46
C ASP A 123 -3.65 0.97 -13.65
N ARG A 124 -3.91 1.86 -14.62
CA ARG A 124 -4.74 1.53 -15.80
C ARG A 124 -4.20 0.34 -16.61
N ASP A 125 -2.87 0.15 -16.62
CA ASP A 125 -2.23 -0.98 -17.32
C ASP A 125 -2.10 -2.21 -16.41
N LYS A 126 -2.70 -2.16 -15.19
CA LYS A 126 -2.73 -3.24 -14.19
C LYS A 126 -1.34 -3.72 -13.77
N THR A 127 -0.41 -2.81 -13.57
CA THR A 127 0.95 -3.10 -13.09
C THR A 127 1.09 -2.97 -11.57
N PHE A 128 0.19 -2.23 -10.91
CA PHE A 128 0.11 -2.15 -9.45
C PHE A 128 -1.31 -1.83 -8.97
N PHE A 129 -1.62 -2.23 -7.73
CA PHE A 129 -2.97 -2.22 -7.17
C PHE A 129 -2.93 -1.70 -5.72
N GLY A 130 -3.71 -0.68 -5.40
CA GLY A 130 -3.88 -0.18 -4.05
C GLY A 130 -4.52 -1.23 -3.14
N THR A 131 -4.05 -1.30 -1.90
CA THR A 131 -4.54 -2.28 -0.92
C THR A 131 -5.27 -1.64 0.25
N LYS A 132 -4.99 -0.37 0.56
CA LYS A 132 -5.62 0.42 1.64
C LYS A 132 -5.47 1.91 1.35
N ILE A 133 -6.18 2.77 2.07
CA ILE A 133 -6.06 4.23 1.97
C ILE A 133 -5.43 4.75 3.26
N ILE A 134 -4.33 5.50 3.12
CA ILE A 134 -3.59 6.10 4.22
C ILE A 134 -3.42 7.58 3.91
N ALA A 135 -4.07 8.46 4.67
CA ALA A 135 -3.94 9.90 4.51
C ALA A 135 -2.84 10.47 5.42
N THR A 136 -2.09 11.45 4.94
CA THR A 136 -1.16 12.21 5.77
C THR A 136 -1.85 13.44 6.31
N VAL A 137 -1.88 13.57 7.63
CA VAL A 137 -2.67 14.56 8.37
C VAL A 137 -1.81 15.32 9.39
N ILE A 138 -2.40 16.29 10.08
CA ILE A 138 -1.77 16.95 11.23
C ILE A 138 -2.06 16.13 12.47
N ALA A 139 -1.01 15.62 13.11
CA ALA A 139 -1.05 15.08 14.48
C ALA A 139 -0.77 16.17 15.49
N TYR A 140 -1.34 16.08 16.68
CA TYR A 140 -0.98 16.95 17.80
C TYR A 140 -1.01 16.20 19.13
N ASN A 141 -0.11 16.56 20.04
CA ASN A 141 -0.13 16.04 21.40
C ASN A 141 -1.20 16.80 22.20
N THR A 142 -2.21 16.08 22.70
CA THR A 142 -3.39 16.67 23.36
C THR A 142 -3.09 17.35 24.69
N GLN A 143 -1.93 17.08 25.31
CA GLN A 143 -1.48 17.70 26.55
C GLN A 143 -0.62 18.94 26.31
N ARG A 144 -0.06 19.12 25.08
CA ARG A 144 0.90 20.20 24.78
C ARG A 144 0.42 21.19 23.73
N ALA A 145 -0.58 20.82 22.94
CA ALA A 145 -1.05 21.63 21.82
C ALA A 145 -2.57 21.55 21.69
N LYS A 146 -3.13 22.59 21.05
CA LYS A 146 -4.52 22.60 20.59
C LYS A 146 -4.58 22.15 19.13
N PRO A 147 -5.72 21.57 18.66
CA PRO A 147 -5.90 21.27 17.25
C PRO A 147 -5.78 22.53 16.39
N VAL A 148 -5.18 22.38 15.22
CA VAL A 148 -5.10 23.41 14.18
C VAL A 148 -5.67 22.83 12.87
N ASN A 149 -6.42 23.62 12.11
CA ASN A 149 -7.19 23.14 10.96
C ASN A 149 -6.53 23.45 9.59
N SER A 150 -5.30 23.93 9.58
CA SER A 150 -4.59 24.35 8.37
C SER A 150 -3.12 23.96 8.43
N TRP A 151 -2.53 23.52 7.31
CA TRP A 151 -1.10 23.33 7.17
C TRP A 151 -0.32 24.60 7.51
N LYS A 152 -0.84 25.76 7.12
CA LYS A 152 -0.22 27.07 7.39
C LYS A 152 -0.15 27.38 8.88
N ALA A 153 -1.06 26.87 9.68
CA ALA A 153 -1.03 27.09 11.13
C ALA A 153 0.18 26.41 11.82
N LEU A 154 0.77 25.37 11.22
CA LEU A 154 2.02 24.78 11.70
C LEU A 154 3.19 25.75 11.61
N LEU A 155 3.13 26.74 10.71
CA LEU A 155 4.19 27.71 10.46
C LEU A 155 4.27 28.84 11.50
N ASN A 156 3.44 28.78 12.57
CA ASN A 156 3.54 29.73 13.67
C ASN A 156 4.94 29.65 14.30
N PRO A 157 5.64 30.79 14.52
CA PRO A 157 6.97 30.83 15.17
C PRO A 157 7.05 30.09 16.52
N ASP A 158 5.96 29.99 17.26
CA ASP A 158 5.88 29.25 18.54
C ASP A 158 6.04 27.73 18.37
N ASN A 159 6.02 27.24 17.12
CA ASN A 159 6.24 25.84 16.78
C ASN A 159 7.68 25.54 16.35
N LYS A 160 8.61 26.50 16.53
CA LYS A 160 10.03 26.31 16.19
C LYS A 160 10.60 25.06 16.87
N GLY A 161 11.11 24.12 16.06
CA GLY A 161 11.67 22.85 16.51
C GLY A 161 10.67 21.94 17.24
N GLN A 162 9.36 22.09 17.01
CA GLN A 162 8.30 21.37 17.72
C GLN A 162 7.35 20.61 16.77
N ILE A 163 7.82 20.28 15.55
CA ILE A 163 7.05 19.55 14.55
C ILE A 163 7.85 18.35 14.09
N ALA A 164 7.34 17.15 14.32
CA ALA A 164 7.91 15.92 13.78
C ALA A 164 7.34 15.62 12.38
N MET A 165 8.19 15.22 11.44
CA MET A 165 7.75 14.73 10.15
C MET A 165 8.72 13.70 9.56
N PRO A 166 8.23 12.69 8.82
CA PRO A 166 9.09 11.74 8.13
C PRO A 166 9.84 12.41 6.98
N SER A 167 11.02 11.87 6.66
CA SER A 167 11.78 12.32 5.50
C SER A 167 11.27 11.64 4.20
N PRO A 168 11.03 12.39 3.12
CA PRO A 168 10.73 11.81 1.80
C PRO A 168 11.90 11.01 1.22
N LEU A 169 13.12 11.22 1.73
CA LEU A 169 14.30 10.42 1.35
C LEU A 169 14.29 9.01 1.98
N TYR A 170 13.31 8.74 2.87
CA TYR A 170 13.12 7.44 3.50
C TYR A 170 11.70 6.88 3.29
N SER A 171 10.68 7.71 3.47
CA SER A 171 9.27 7.34 3.50
C SER A 171 8.57 7.64 2.18
N GLY A 172 7.98 6.61 1.54
CA GLY A 172 7.19 6.79 0.32
C GLY A 172 5.95 7.66 0.53
N ALA A 173 5.25 7.52 1.67
CA ALA A 173 4.11 8.39 1.98
C ALA A 173 4.52 9.87 2.11
N ALA A 174 5.70 10.14 2.70
CA ALA A 174 6.24 11.50 2.77
C ALA A 174 6.68 12.02 1.40
N LEU A 175 7.23 11.15 0.54
CA LEU A 175 7.57 11.51 -0.84
C LEU A 175 6.32 11.86 -1.64
N TYR A 176 5.31 11.03 -1.55
CA TYR A 176 4.03 11.27 -2.22
C TYR A 176 3.38 12.58 -1.73
N LYS A 177 3.44 12.84 -0.41
CA LYS A 177 2.98 14.11 0.15
C LYS A 177 3.78 15.29 -0.39
N LEU A 178 5.10 15.21 -0.45
CA LEU A 178 5.94 16.28 -0.99
C LEU A 178 5.52 16.63 -2.42
N HIS A 179 5.40 15.65 -3.32
CA HIS A 179 4.96 15.87 -4.69
C HIS A 179 3.53 16.43 -4.79
N THR A 180 2.63 15.99 -3.91
CA THR A 180 1.27 16.54 -3.81
C THR A 180 1.31 18.01 -3.40
N ASP A 181 2.04 18.32 -2.33
CA ASP A 181 2.07 19.66 -1.72
C ASP A 181 2.67 20.70 -2.65
N ILE A 182 3.81 20.37 -3.31
CA ILE A 182 4.50 21.34 -4.18
C ILE A 182 3.68 21.72 -5.42
N THR A 183 2.70 20.90 -5.79
CA THR A 183 1.75 21.17 -6.88
C THR A 183 0.41 21.75 -6.40
N THR A 184 0.21 21.82 -5.07
CA THR A 184 -1.00 22.40 -4.47
C THR A 184 -0.81 23.92 -4.26
N PRO A 185 -1.64 24.78 -4.87
CA PRO A 185 -1.43 26.24 -4.89
C PRO A 185 -1.27 26.89 -3.52
N ASP A 186 -2.02 26.38 -2.52
CA ASP A 186 -2.02 26.96 -1.17
C ASP A 186 -0.90 26.45 -0.27
N ILE A 187 -0.10 25.47 -0.71
CA ILE A 187 0.99 24.85 0.06
C ILE A 187 2.33 25.18 -0.61
N GLY A 188 2.68 24.47 -1.68
CA GLY A 188 3.87 24.71 -2.49
C GLY A 188 5.21 24.55 -1.75
N TRP A 189 6.30 24.85 -2.44
CA TRP A 189 7.65 24.86 -1.84
C TRP A 189 7.82 25.88 -0.71
N ASN A 190 6.99 26.95 -0.69
CA ASN A 190 7.08 27.95 0.36
C ASN A 190 6.76 27.40 1.74
N PHE A 191 5.85 26.44 1.85
CA PHE A 191 5.57 25.72 3.09
C PHE A 191 6.82 25.02 3.63
N TYR A 192 7.52 24.26 2.79
CA TYR A 192 8.74 23.54 3.17
C TYR A 192 9.90 24.48 3.52
N LYS A 193 10.08 25.59 2.80
CA LYS A 193 11.06 26.62 3.15
C LYS A 193 10.80 27.22 4.54
N GLN A 194 9.56 27.46 4.88
CA GLN A 194 9.20 27.99 6.20
C GLN A 194 9.37 26.93 7.30
N LEU A 195 9.05 25.66 7.05
CA LEU A 195 9.36 24.57 7.98
C LEU A 195 10.86 24.46 8.25
N ALA A 196 11.71 24.55 7.24
CA ALA A 196 13.15 24.55 7.39
C ALA A 196 13.64 25.77 8.22
N ALA A 197 13.09 26.96 7.98
CA ALA A 197 13.37 28.16 8.77
C ALA A 197 12.94 28.05 10.22
N LEU A 198 11.91 27.23 10.53
CA LEU A 198 11.51 26.87 11.89
C LEU A 198 12.41 25.81 12.53
N GLY A 199 13.48 25.39 11.87
CA GLY A 199 14.40 24.38 12.38
C GLY A 199 13.83 22.97 12.44
N ILE A 200 12.84 22.67 11.60
CA ILE A 200 12.28 21.33 11.50
C ILE A 200 13.27 20.44 10.75
N ALA A 201 13.54 19.25 11.28
CA ALA A 201 14.48 18.27 10.73
C ALA A 201 13.72 16.95 10.41
N PRO A 202 13.22 16.77 9.18
CA PRO A 202 12.54 15.54 8.77
C PRO A 202 13.48 14.33 8.89
N GLN A 203 13.02 13.25 9.56
CA GLN A 203 13.87 12.08 9.80
C GLN A 203 13.07 10.77 9.74
N GLY A 204 13.67 9.73 9.17
CA GLY A 204 13.13 8.38 9.14
C GLY A 204 11.72 8.32 8.53
N GLY A 205 10.88 7.45 9.09
CA GLY A 205 9.49 7.24 8.67
C GLY A 205 8.45 7.76 9.68
N ASN A 206 7.18 7.36 9.48
CA ASN A 206 6.07 7.78 10.35
C ASN A 206 6.22 7.30 11.81
N GLY A 207 6.83 6.14 12.07
CA GLY A 207 6.99 5.61 13.41
C GLY A 207 7.79 6.52 14.37
N PRO A 208 9.00 6.96 14.03
CA PRO A 208 9.74 7.96 14.80
C PRO A 208 8.97 9.27 15.01
N ALA A 209 8.34 9.81 13.97
CA ALA A 209 7.56 11.04 14.06
C ALA A 209 6.34 10.87 15.00
N LEU A 210 5.62 9.76 14.90
CA LEU A 210 4.52 9.41 15.80
C LEU A 210 5.00 9.37 17.27
N LYS A 211 6.13 8.68 17.52
CA LYS A 211 6.70 8.56 18.86
C LYS A 211 7.07 9.93 19.44
N ALA A 212 7.64 10.82 18.65
CA ALA A 212 8.01 12.17 19.09
C ALA A 212 6.78 12.98 19.55
N VAL A 213 5.68 12.94 18.78
CA VAL A 213 4.44 13.63 19.14
C VAL A 213 3.74 12.94 20.33
N ALA A 214 3.60 11.61 20.28
CA ALA A 214 2.92 10.86 21.36
C ALA A 214 3.62 11.01 22.72
N SER A 215 4.96 11.08 22.75
CA SER A 215 5.72 11.30 23.97
C SER A 215 5.73 12.76 24.44
N GLY A 216 5.23 13.69 23.64
CA GLY A 216 5.27 15.13 23.91
C GLY A 216 6.64 15.77 23.68
N LEU A 217 7.58 15.11 23.00
CA LEU A 217 8.81 15.74 22.52
C LEU A 217 8.46 16.86 21.54
N ASP A 218 7.58 16.58 20.59
CA ASP A 218 7.04 17.56 19.66
C ASP A 218 5.56 17.85 19.94
N LYS A 219 5.12 19.07 19.63
CA LYS A 219 3.73 19.50 19.77
C LYS A 219 2.86 18.95 18.65
N TYR A 220 3.37 18.97 17.43
CA TYR A 220 2.68 18.61 16.19
C TYR A 220 3.47 17.58 15.40
N GLY A 221 2.78 16.95 14.46
CA GLY A 221 3.40 16.05 13.49
C GLY A 221 2.68 16.05 12.16
N VAL A 222 3.43 15.73 11.11
CA VAL A 222 2.90 15.44 9.77
C VAL A 222 2.98 13.93 9.59
N ILE A 223 1.91 13.21 9.92
CA ILE A 223 1.93 11.75 10.14
C ILE A 223 0.70 11.11 9.48
N THR A 224 0.75 9.82 9.23
CA THR A 224 -0.37 9.05 8.68
C THR A 224 -1.52 8.89 9.69
N ASP A 225 -2.76 9.06 9.23
CA ASP A 225 -3.98 9.00 10.03
C ASP A 225 -4.15 7.67 10.78
N ALA A 226 -3.92 6.55 10.09
CA ALA A 226 -4.04 5.21 10.67
C ALA A 226 -3.10 5.00 11.87
N ASP A 227 -1.87 5.52 11.80
CA ASP A 227 -0.90 5.40 12.89
C ASP A 227 -1.33 6.20 14.11
N ILE A 228 -1.87 7.41 13.90
CA ILE A 228 -2.37 8.28 14.98
C ILE A 228 -3.60 7.66 15.64
N ILE A 229 -4.59 7.20 14.84
CA ILE A 229 -5.81 6.57 15.35
C ILE A 229 -5.48 5.34 16.20
N ARG A 230 -4.53 4.51 15.72
CA ARG A 230 -4.06 3.33 16.45
C ARG A 230 -3.39 3.71 17.78
N ALA A 231 -2.49 4.69 17.79
CA ALA A 231 -1.83 5.17 18.99
C ALA A 231 -2.81 5.79 19.98
N LYS A 232 -3.79 6.56 19.51
CA LYS A 232 -4.88 7.13 20.34
C LYS A 232 -5.70 6.01 21.01
N LYS A 233 -6.08 4.97 20.28
CA LYS A 233 -6.79 3.80 20.82
C LYS A 233 -5.98 3.04 21.87
N GLN A 234 -4.65 3.08 21.77
CA GLN A 234 -3.73 2.50 22.75
C GLN A 234 -3.49 3.43 23.98
N GLY A 235 -4.18 4.56 24.08
CA GLY A 235 -4.11 5.49 25.19
C GLY A 235 -3.01 6.56 25.09
N SER A 236 -2.33 6.70 23.95
CA SER A 236 -1.37 7.78 23.74
C SER A 236 -2.08 9.15 23.72
N PRO A 237 -1.49 10.22 24.30
CA PRO A 237 -2.07 11.55 24.32
C PRO A 237 -1.87 12.27 22.98
N ILE A 238 -2.41 11.69 21.92
CA ILE A 238 -2.31 12.18 20.56
C ILE A 238 -3.68 12.19 19.88
N ASP A 239 -3.90 13.16 19.02
CA ASP A 239 -5.09 13.23 18.15
C ASP A 239 -4.72 13.83 16.80
N LEU A 240 -5.67 13.88 15.89
CA LEU A 240 -5.43 14.32 14.50
C LEU A 240 -6.46 15.35 14.02
N VAL A 241 -6.04 16.08 12.98
CA VAL A 241 -6.92 16.98 12.22
C VAL A 241 -6.65 16.75 10.73
N TYR A 242 -7.72 16.67 9.95
CA TYR A 242 -7.66 16.77 8.48
C TYR A 242 -7.70 18.26 8.10
N PRO A 243 -6.60 18.84 7.56
CA PRO A 243 -6.54 20.27 7.25
C PRO A 243 -7.49 20.69 6.11
N GLU A 244 -7.94 21.93 6.17
CA GLU A 244 -8.89 22.53 5.20
C GLU A 244 -8.36 22.53 3.75
N GLU A 245 -7.05 22.71 3.57
CA GLU A 245 -6.43 22.70 2.25
C GLU A 245 -6.52 21.34 1.58
N GLY A 246 -6.74 20.29 2.38
CA GLY A 246 -6.79 18.89 1.97
C GLY A 246 -5.55 18.10 2.38
N VAL A 247 -5.59 16.81 2.13
CA VAL A 247 -4.55 15.84 2.52
C VAL A 247 -4.12 14.98 1.36
N SER A 248 -2.83 14.74 1.26
CA SER A 248 -2.31 13.67 0.39
C SER A 248 -2.69 12.31 0.94
N TYR A 249 -2.87 11.33 0.07
CA TYR A 249 -3.10 9.95 0.48
C TYR A 249 -2.32 8.98 -0.41
N VAL A 250 -1.91 7.87 0.16
CA VAL A 250 -1.33 6.74 -0.57
C VAL A 250 -2.25 5.53 -0.45
N THR A 251 -2.21 4.66 -1.45
CA THR A 251 -3.02 3.43 -1.45
C THR A 251 -2.23 2.20 -1.02
N GLU A 252 -0.98 2.37 -0.60
CA GLU A 252 -0.03 1.29 -0.29
C GLU A 252 -0.11 0.17 -1.32
N PRO A 253 0.27 0.46 -2.58
CA PRO A 253 0.08 -0.46 -3.68
C PRO A 253 0.97 -1.70 -3.61
N VAL A 254 0.42 -2.81 -4.11
CA VAL A 254 1.12 -4.06 -4.40
C VAL A 254 1.44 -4.15 -5.90
N ALA A 255 2.65 -4.59 -6.24
CA ALA A 255 3.10 -4.83 -7.60
C ALA A 255 3.88 -6.14 -7.70
N ILE A 256 3.73 -6.85 -8.82
CA ILE A 256 4.53 -8.05 -9.14
C ILE A 256 5.73 -7.60 -9.99
N MET A 257 6.92 -8.05 -9.62
CA MET A 257 8.12 -7.78 -10.41
C MET A 257 8.10 -8.51 -11.75
N LYS A 258 8.68 -7.91 -12.78
CA LYS A 258 8.84 -8.57 -14.09
C LYS A 258 9.76 -9.81 -14.00
N SER A 259 10.72 -9.77 -13.09
CA SER A 259 11.67 -10.84 -12.78
C SER A 259 11.13 -11.91 -11.83
N VAL A 260 9.82 -11.92 -11.54
CA VAL A 260 9.18 -12.85 -10.60
C VAL A 260 9.59 -14.31 -10.82
N HIS A 261 9.97 -15.00 -9.74
CA HIS A 261 10.38 -16.41 -9.77
C HIS A 261 9.19 -17.35 -9.61
N ASN A 262 8.19 -16.93 -8.78
CA ASN A 262 6.99 -17.71 -8.51
C ASN A 262 5.73 -16.89 -8.83
N LEU A 263 5.42 -16.78 -10.12
CA LEU A 263 4.27 -15.99 -10.59
C LEU A 263 2.92 -16.48 -10.01
N PRO A 264 2.63 -17.78 -9.89
CA PRO A 264 1.39 -18.25 -9.26
C PRO A 264 1.25 -17.79 -7.82
N ALA A 265 2.32 -17.85 -7.01
CA ALA A 265 2.30 -17.36 -5.64
C ALA A 265 2.19 -15.84 -5.54
N ALA A 266 2.85 -15.11 -6.45
CA ALA A 266 2.75 -13.65 -6.52
C ALA A 266 1.32 -13.18 -6.90
N LYS A 267 0.67 -13.84 -7.87
CA LYS A 267 -0.74 -13.58 -8.20
C LYS A 267 -1.66 -13.89 -7.01
N ALA A 268 -1.49 -15.04 -6.37
CA ALA A 268 -2.26 -15.41 -5.18
C ALA A 268 -2.12 -14.38 -4.05
N PHE A 269 -0.94 -13.77 -3.89
CA PHE A 269 -0.74 -12.71 -2.89
C PHE A 269 -1.49 -11.42 -3.26
N VAL A 270 -1.46 -11.00 -4.53
CA VAL A 270 -2.24 -9.86 -5.01
C VAL A 270 -3.74 -10.13 -4.83
N ASP A 271 -4.23 -11.30 -5.26
CA ASP A 271 -5.63 -11.69 -5.14
C ASP A 271 -6.09 -11.72 -3.68
N PHE A 272 -5.26 -12.24 -2.77
CA PHE A 272 -5.53 -12.23 -1.34
C PHE A 272 -5.69 -10.80 -0.80
N LEU A 273 -4.76 -9.90 -1.11
CA LEU A 273 -4.81 -8.52 -0.61
C LEU A 273 -6.03 -7.76 -1.13
N LEU A 274 -6.47 -8.03 -2.36
CA LEU A 274 -7.63 -7.40 -2.97
C LEU A 274 -8.96 -8.10 -2.61
N SER A 275 -8.91 -9.30 -2.06
CA SER A 275 -10.11 -10.07 -1.67
C SER A 275 -10.82 -9.47 -0.45
N GLU A 276 -12.08 -9.83 -0.25
CA GLU A 276 -12.83 -9.46 0.95
C GLU A 276 -12.13 -9.87 2.27
N PRO A 277 -11.58 -11.11 2.42
CA PRO A 277 -10.75 -11.45 3.59
C PRO A 277 -9.53 -10.54 3.78
N GLY A 278 -8.80 -10.22 2.71
CA GLY A 278 -7.67 -9.30 2.75
C GLY A 278 -8.08 -7.88 3.16
N GLN A 279 -9.19 -7.39 2.65
CA GLN A 279 -9.71 -6.07 2.99
C GLN A 279 -10.29 -6.02 4.42
N LYS A 280 -10.88 -7.10 4.93
CA LYS A 280 -11.25 -7.23 6.35
C LYS A 280 -10.00 -7.25 7.25
N LEU A 281 -8.90 -7.87 6.81
CA LEU A 281 -7.62 -7.81 7.53
C LEU A 281 -7.11 -6.37 7.61
N VAL A 282 -7.22 -5.59 6.54
CA VAL A 282 -6.87 -4.15 6.54
C VAL A 282 -7.62 -3.41 7.65
N VAL A 283 -8.93 -3.67 7.82
CA VAL A 283 -9.73 -3.08 8.90
C VAL A 283 -9.28 -3.56 10.28
N GLN A 284 -8.99 -4.85 10.45
CA GLN A 284 -8.46 -5.40 11.71
C GLN A 284 -7.10 -4.79 12.09
N GLN A 285 -6.28 -4.46 11.12
CA GLN A 285 -5.01 -3.76 11.27
C GLN A 285 -5.17 -2.27 11.60
N GLY A 286 -6.42 -1.77 11.71
CA GLY A 286 -6.71 -0.37 11.98
C GLY A 286 -6.43 0.55 10.79
N ASN A 287 -6.57 0.05 9.57
CA ASN A 287 -6.42 0.84 8.35
C ASN A 287 -7.74 0.92 7.58
N ARG A 288 -7.84 1.91 6.69
CA ARG A 288 -9.00 2.11 5.81
C ARG A 288 -8.87 1.22 4.56
N PRO A 289 -9.85 0.34 4.27
CA PRO A 289 -9.83 -0.49 3.07
C PRO A 289 -10.00 0.35 1.79
N VAL A 290 -9.54 -0.18 0.65
CA VAL A 290 -9.85 0.38 -0.69
C VAL A 290 -11.20 -0.09 -1.22
N ASP A 291 -11.72 -1.21 -0.71
CA ASP A 291 -13.04 -1.73 -1.01
C ASP A 291 -14.09 -0.96 -0.22
N ASP A 292 -14.87 -0.11 -0.89
CA ASP A 292 -15.89 0.75 -0.26
C ASP A 292 -17.12 -0.01 0.25
N ARG A 293 -17.25 -1.30 -0.06
CA ARG A 293 -18.26 -2.20 0.52
C ARG A 293 -17.94 -2.58 1.98
N ILE A 294 -16.69 -2.35 2.41
CA ILE A 294 -16.21 -2.68 3.74
C ILE A 294 -16.00 -1.39 4.53
N ALA A 295 -16.70 -1.26 5.65
CA ALA A 295 -16.60 -0.06 6.49
C ALA A 295 -15.20 0.12 7.07
N ALA A 296 -14.70 1.37 7.07
CA ALA A 296 -13.48 1.72 7.75
C ALA A 296 -13.62 1.50 9.28
N PRO A 297 -12.50 1.27 10.00
CA PRO A 297 -12.53 1.18 11.45
C PRO A 297 -13.05 2.47 12.10
N GLU A 298 -13.55 2.36 13.33
CA GLU A 298 -13.92 3.53 14.14
C GLU A 298 -12.74 4.49 14.31
N GLY A 299 -13.02 5.80 14.27
CA GLY A 299 -12.04 6.88 14.41
C GLY A 299 -11.63 7.50 13.07
N PHE A 300 -11.98 6.88 11.94
CA PHE A 300 -11.77 7.49 10.63
C PHE A 300 -12.95 8.38 10.23
N VAL A 301 -12.65 9.57 9.72
CA VAL A 301 -13.65 10.42 9.04
C VAL A 301 -14.01 9.77 7.70
N PRO A 302 -15.28 9.72 7.27
CA PRO A 302 -15.68 9.22 5.96
C PRO A 302 -14.88 9.87 4.82
N VAL A 303 -14.50 9.08 3.79
CA VAL A 303 -13.64 9.55 2.69
C VAL A 303 -14.25 10.70 1.91
N ASP A 304 -15.57 10.72 1.77
CA ASP A 304 -16.34 11.78 1.11
C ASP A 304 -16.37 13.11 1.88
N GLN A 305 -15.97 13.09 3.16
CA GLN A 305 -15.83 14.29 3.99
C GLN A 305 -14.37 14.80 4.05
N ILE A 306 -13.45 14.15 3.35
CA ILE A 306 -12.03 14.52 3.32
C ILE A 306 -11.69 15.05 1.93
N LYS A 307 -11.09 16.25 1.87
CA LYS A 307 -10.51 16.75 0.63
C LYS A 307 -9.20 16.01 0.34
N LEU A 308 -9.29 14.98 -0.50
CA LEU A 308 -8.13 14.20 -0.93
C LEU A 308 -7.40 14.92 -2.07
N LEU A 309 -6.08 15.00 -1.95
CA LEU A 309 -5.17 15.61 -2.92
C LEU A 309 -4.25 14.53 -3.49
N THR A 310 -4.02 14.58 -4.80
CA THR A 310 -3.10 13.68 -5.51
C THR A 310 -2.18 14.48 -6.42
N PRO A 311 -0.91 14.09 -6.56
CA PRO A 311 -0.06 14.66 -7.61
C PRO A 311 -0.45 14.06 -8.97
N ASP A 312 -0.04 14.71 -10.03
CA ASP A 312 0.13 14.05 -11.32
C ASP A 312 1.30 13.06 -11.19
N VAL A 313 1.01 11.76 -11.18
CA VAL A 313 2.02 10.72 -10.93
C VAL A 313 3.07 10.66 -12.05
N GLU A 314 2.67 10.86 -13.32
CA GLU A 314 3.60 10.84 -14.45
C GLU A 314 4.60 12.01 -14.32
N LYS A 315 4.10 13.20 -13.99
CA LYS A 315 4.94 14.37 -13.72
C LYS A 315 5.80 14.16 -12.48
N ALA A 316 5.24 13.60 -11.40
CA ALA A 316 5.98 13.33 -10.18
C ALA A 316 7.15 12.38 -10.42
N VAL A 317 6.98 11.33 -11.24
CA VAL A 317 8.06 10.43 -11.66
C VAL A 317 9.13 11.18 -12.45
N ALA A 318 8.73 12.03 -13.39
CA ALA A 318 9.69 12.78 -14.21
C ALA A 318 10.53 13.77 -13.39
N ASP A 319 9.92 14.42 -12.40
CA ASP A 319 10.54 15.48 -11.60
C ASP A 319 11.23 14.96 -10.32
N ASP A 320 11.10 13.66 -9.97
CA ASP A 320 11.44 13.13 -8.64
C ASP A 320 12.89 13.41 -8.22
N ALA A 321 13.85 13.24 -9.13
CA ALA A 321 15.26 13.51 -8.84
C ALA A 321 15.50 14.97 -8.44
N GLN A 322 14.91 15.91 -9.18
CA GLN A 322 15.02 17.35 -8.90
C GLN A 322 14.32 17.72 -7.59
N VAL A 323 13.16 17.13 -7.32
CA VAL A 323 12.37 17.36 -6.10
C VAL A 323 13.16 16.88 -4.87
N ARG A 324 13.76 15.70 -4.93
CA ARG A 324 14.62 15.18 -3.85
C ARG A 324 15.87 16.03 -3.63
N GLU A 325 16.52 16.49 -4.70
CA GLU A 325 17.66 17.40 -4.61
C GLU A 325 17.27 18.71 -3.92
N GLN A 326 16.16 19.32 -4.34
CA GLN A 326 15.66 20.56 -3.74
C GLN A 326 15.26 20.37 -2.27
N PHE A 327 14.65 19.23 -1.92
CA PHE A 327 14.34 18.89 -0.52
C PHE A 327 15.62 18.74 0.30
N THR A 328 16.63 18.05 -0.23
CA THR A 328 17.94 17.86 0.42
C THR A 328 18.64 19.20 0.63
N ALA A 329 18.55 20.13 -0.32
CA ALA A 329 19.12 21.48 -0.17
C ALA A 329 18.46 22.28 0.97
N LEU A 330 17.19 22.00 1.31
CA LEU A 330 16.47 22.69 2.39
C LEU A 330 16.73 22.08 3.77
N PHE A 331 16.81 20.74 3.86
CA PHE A 331 16.77 20.02 5.14
C PHE A 331 18.03 19.20 5.43
N GLY A 332 18.93 19.09 4.47
CA GLY A 332 20.02 18.11 4.51
C GLY A 332 19.57 16.71 4.11
N GLY A 333 20.51 15.80 3.91
CA GLY A 333 20.29 14.40 3.53
C GLY A 333 20.52 13.43 4.69
#